data_f25f74873e63b7baad8b5cde9c5f76bb
#
_entry.id   f25f74873e63b7baad8b5cde9c5f76bb
#
_cell.length_a   1.000
_cell.length_b   1.000
_cell.length_c   1.000
_cell.angle_alpha   90.00
_cell.angle_beta   90.00
_cell.angle_gamma   90.00
#
_symmetry.space_group_name_H-M   'P 1'
#
loop_
_entity.id
_entity.type
_entity.pdbx_description
1 polymer ?
#
loop_
_entity_poly.entity_id
_entity_poly.type
_entity_poly.pdbx_seq_one_letter_code
_entity_poly.pdbx_strand_id
1 'polypeptide(L)'
;VAEAKLGIIVDTLVGQEEIVIKSMGDYLQNIPGIAGATIRGDGRVTLIIDVGAMMEMAKDIKVDIRAEIEDSTKAKEKPSDYKVLIVDDSKMDRTIMQKALEPTGVTIIEATNGVEALNVIKSGEHSFDAILIDIEMPRMDGYTLAGEIRKYSKYRNLPLIAVTSRTSKTDRLRGVEVGMTEYITKPYSAEYLENVVRKNIKLA
;
A
#
# COMPACT_ATOMS: atom_id res chain seq x y z
N VAL A 1 30.34 -24.40 -10.48
CA VAL A 1 28.92 -24.20 -10.17
C VAL A 1 28.77 -22.74 -9.76
N ALA A 2 28.06 -21.94 -10.56
CA ALA A 2 27.83 -20.52 -10.23
C ALA A 2 26.97 -20.46 -8.96
N GLU A 3 27.47 -19.81 -7.90
CA GLU A 3 26.69 -19.52 -6.71
C GLU A 3 25.59 -18.50 -7.06
N ALA A 4 24.37 -19.00 -7.24
CA ALA A 4 23.22 -18.11 -7.37
C ALA A 4 22.84 -17.58 -5.99
N LYS A 5 22.61 -16.25 -5.88
CA LYS A 5 22.16 -15.60 -4.64
C LYS A 5 20.77 -15.03 -4.87
N LEU A 6 19.87 -15.27 -3.93
CA LEU A 6 18.52 -14.70 -3.90
C LEU A 6 18.38 -13.83 -2.66
N GLY A 7 17.97 -12.58 -2.84
CA GLY A 7 17.60 -11.69 -1.75
C GLY A 7 16.09 -11.73 -1.52
N ILE A 8 15.66 -11.92 -0.27
CA ILE A 8 14.25 -11.90 0.12
C ILE A 8 14.04 -10.69 1.03
N ILE A 9 13.12 -9.81 0.66
CA ILE A 9 12.75 -8.66 1.47
C ILE A 9 11.69 -9.12 2.47
N VAL A 10 11.94 -8.87 3.76
CA VAL A 10 11.05 -9.22 4.86
C VAL A 10 10.79 -8.02 5.76
N ASP A 11 9.61 -7.95 6.37
CA ASP A 11 9.25 -6.85 7.26
C ASP A 11 10.02 -6.91 8.59
N THR A 12 10.22 -8.13 9.13
CA THR A 12 10.91 -8.33 10.40
C THR A 12 11.56 -9.72 10.46
N LEU A 13 12.75 -9.79 11.04
CA LEU A 13 13.42 -11.04 11.40
C LEU A 13 13.01 -11.42 12.83
N VAL A 14 12.21 -12.49 12.98
CA VAL A 14 11.65 -12.91 14.29
C VAL A 14 12.64 -13.74 15.09
N GLY A 15 13.58 -14.43 14.43
CA GLY A 15 14.57 -15.29 15.08
C GLY A 15 14.72 -16.64 14.40
N GLN A 16 15.38 -17.56 15.09
CA GLN A 16 15.64 -18.93 14.63
C GLN A 16 14.93 -19.90 15.57
N GLU A 17 14.17 -20.83 15.00
CA GLU A 17 13.47 -21.89 15.75
C GLU A 17 13.76 -23.25 15.09
N GLU A 18 13.88 -24.29 15.91
CA GLU A 18 13.87 -25.66 15.42
C GLU A 18 12.44 -26.07 15.07
N ILE A 19 12.25 -26.58 13.86
CA ILE A 19 10.93 -26.94 13.36
C ILE A 19 10.89 -28.39 12.87
N VAL A 20 9.72 -29.02 13.02
CA VAL A 20 9.42 -30.30 12.39
C VAL A 20 8.55 -30.05 11.17
N ILE A 21 9.09 -30.35 9.99
CA ILE A 21 8.36 -30.22 8.74
C ILE A 21 7.33 -31.33 8.64
N LYS A 22 6.06 -30.97 8.48
CA LYS A 22 4.96 -31.90 8.19
C LYS A 22 4.55 -31.79 6.73
N SER A 23 4.32 -32.93 6.07
CA SER A 23 3.75 -32.94 4.73
C SER A 23 2.30 -32.41 4.78
N MET A 24 1.91 -31.61 3.80
CA MET A 24 0.61 -30.95 3.77
C MET A 24 -0.52 -31.80 3.16
N GLY A 25 -0.31 -33.10 3.00
CA GLY A 25 -1.29 -34.02 2.35
C GLY A 25 -1.49 -33.69 0.86
N ASP A 26 -2.24 -34.53 0.16
CA ASP A 26 -2.37 -34.50 -1.30
C ASP A 26 -3.00 -33.19 -1.85
N TYR A 27 -3.77 -32.47 -1.03
CA TYR A 27 -4.45 -31.24 -1.43
C TYR A 27 -3.56 -30.00 -1.52
N LEU A 28 -2.39 -30.01 -0.87
CA LEU A 28 -1.49 -28.84 -0.79
C LEU A 28 -0.05 -29.15 -1.25
N GLN A 29 0.18 -30.31 -1.87
CA GLN A 29 1.51 -30.76 -2.28
C GLN A 29 2.12 -29.98 -3.44
N ASN A 30 1.35 -29.16 -4.18
CA ASN A 30 1.81 -28.51 -5.41
C ASN A 30 1.69 -26.97 -5.35
N ILE A 31 1.96 -26.37 -4.20
CA ILE A 31 2.04 -24.91 -4.13
C ILE A 31 3.47 -24.49 -4.50
N PRO A 32 3.67 -23.77 -5.64
CA PRO A 32 5.00 -23.34 -6.04
C PRO A 32 5.68 -22.51 -4.95
N GLY A 33 6.93 -22.82 -4.63
CA GLY A 33 7.70 -22.07 -3.64
C GLY A 33 7.47 -22.47 -2.19
N ILE A 34 6.64 -23.48 -1.89
CA ILE A 34 6.38 -23.99 -0.53
C ILE A 34 6.93 -25.41 -0.39
N ALA A 35 7.82 -25.60 0.59
CA ALA A 35 8.40 -26.92 0.91
C ALA A 35 7.53 -27.74 1.85
N GLY A 36 6.68 -27.08 2.66
CA GLY A 36 5.85 -27.75 3.65
C GLY A 36 5.23 -26.79 4.64
N ALA A 37 4.75 -27.32 5.75
CA ALA A 37 4.24 -26.53 6.86
C ALA A 37 4.76 -27.09 8.20
N THR A 38 4.79 -26.24 9.21
CA THR A 38 5.03 -26.62 10.59
C THR A 38 3.94 -26.04 11.50
N ILE A 39 3.73 -26.68 12.64
CA ILE A 39 2.85 -26.16 13.69
C ILE A 39 3.77 -25.61 14.78
N ARG A 40 3.68 -24.32 15.04
CA ARG A 40 4.45 -23.67 16.09
C ARG A 40 3.93 -24.06 17.48
N GLY A 41 4.73 -23.77 18.50
CA GLY A 41 4.36 -24.06 19.89
C GLY A 41 3.06 -23.35 20.36
N ASP A 42 2.66 -22.25 19.69
CA ASP A 42 1.40 -21.54 19.92
C ASP A 42 0.19 -22.13 19.14
N GLY A 43 0.37 -23.24 18.45
CA GLY A 43 -0.65 -23.93 17.66
C GLY A 43 -0.88 -23.34 16.26
N ARG A 44 -0.17 -22.30 15.87
CA ARG A 44 -0.30 -21.69 14.53
C ARG A 44 0.45 -22.47 13.49
N VAL A 45 -0.18 -22.60 12.31
CA VAL A 45 0.45 -23.21 11.13
C VAL A 45 1.33 -22.14 10.45
N THR A 46 2.60 -22.50 10.21
CA THR A 46 3.54 -21.65 9.47
C THR A 46 4.01 -22.41 8.23
N LEU A 47 3.96 -21.76 7.08
CA LEU A 47 4.45 -22.32 5.82
C LEU A 47 5.98 -22.24 5.75
N ILE A 48 6.58 -23.26 5.16
CA ILE A 48 8.02 -23.34 4.95
C ILE A 48 8.30 -23.12 3.47
N ILE A 49 9.14 -22.15 3.19
CA ILE A 49 9.51 -21.76 1.83
C ILE A 49 10.52 -22.76 1.26
N ASP A 50 10.33 -23.18 0.01
CA ASP A 50 11.32 -23.89 -0.78
C ASP A 50 12.25 -22.88 -1.47
N VAL A 51 13.46 -22.73 -0.93
CA VAL A 51 14.45 -21.80 -1.47
C VAL A 51 14.87 -22.18 -2.89
N GLY A 52 14.94 -23.45 -3.23
CA GLY A 52 15.28 -23.93 -4.57
C GLY A 52 14.22 -23.54 -5.60
N ALA A 53 12.95 -23.80 -5.27
CA ALA A 53 11.82 -23.41 -6.12
C ALA A 53 11.72 -21.88 -6.25
N MET A 54 11.97 -21.12 -5.18
CA MET A 54 12.01 -19.66 -5.25
C MET A 54 13.14 -19.14 -6.13
N MET A 55 14.31 -19.77 -6.13
CA MET A 55 15.41 -19.41 -7.02
C MET A 55 15.06 -19.66 -8.48
N GLU A 56 14.35 -20.73 -8.81
CA GLU A 56 13.85 -20.97 -10.16
C GLU A 56 12.80 -19.92 -10.58
N MET A 57 11.83 -19.64 -9.72
CA MET A 57 10.81 -18.60 -9.96
C MET A 57 11.44 -17.21 -10.15
N ALA A 58 12.52 -16.90 -9.44
CA ALA A 58 13.22 -15.62 -9.55
C ALA A 58 13.98 -15.45 -10.87
N LYS A 59 14.32 -16.52 -11.58
CA LYS A 59 14.98 -16.43 -12.90
C LYS A 59 14.09 -15.79 -13.97
N ASP A 60 12.78 -15.99 -13.86
CA ASP A 60 11.79 -15.45 -14.81
C ASP A 60 11.32 -14.04 -14.44
N ILE A 61 11.63 -13.59 -13.23
CA ILE A 61 11.28 -12.25 -12.75
C ILE A 61 12.39 -11.28 -13.18
N LYS A 62 12.23 -10.65 -14.34
CA LYS A 62 12.99 -9.45 -14.69
C LYS A 62 12.45 -8.25 -13.92
N VAL A 63 12.75 -8.20 -12.63
CA VAL A 63 12.47 -7.00 -11.82
C VAL A 63 13.61 -6.03 -12.09
N ASP A 64 13.30 -4.88 -12.61
CA ASP A 64 14.26 -3.77 -12.70
C ASP A 64 14.40 -3.15 -11.30
N ILE A 65 15.03 -3.92 -10.41
CA ILE A 65 15.24 -3.58 -8.98
C ILE A 65 16.00 -2.25 -8.87
N ARG A 66 16.77 -1.85 -9.86
CA ARG A 66 17.49 -0.57 -9.85
C ARG A 66 16.52 0.61 -9.88
N ALA A 67 15.48 0.57 -10.70
CA ALA A 67 14.48 1.64 -10.77
C ALA A 67 13.66 1.75 -9.48
N GLU A 68 13.29 0.62 -8.85
CA GLU A 68 12.51 0.62 -7.60
C GLU A 68 13.34 1.02 -6.37
N ILE A 69 14.64 0.67 -6.31
CA ILE A 69 15.53 1.06 -5.22
C ILE A 69 15.95 2.53 -5.34
N GLU A 70 16.19 3.03 -6.56
CA GLU A 70 16.56 4.44 -6.76
C GLU A 70 15.41 5.40 -6.41
N ASP A 71 14.15 5.00 -6.63
CA ASP A 71 12.99 5.84 -6.28
C ASP A 71 12.66 5.81 -4.77
N SER A 72 12.98 4.70 -4.09
CA SER A 72 12.74 4.55 -2.64
C SER A 72 13.90 5.01 -1.75
N THR A 73 15.12 5.21 -2.29
CA THR A 73 16.33 5.57 -1.50
C THR A 73 16.75 7.03 -1.62
N LYS A 74 16.13 7.83 -2.49
CA LYS A 74 16.33 9.28 -2.41
C LYS A 74 15.63 9.80 -1.17
N ALA A 75 16.40 10.08 -0.12
CA ALA A 75 15.90 10.84 1.02
C ALA A 75 15.25 12.11 0.49
N LYS A 76 13.95 12.27 0.73
CA LYS A 76 13.22 13.48 0.36
C LYS A 76 13.70 14.62 1.25
N GLU A 77 14.35 15.60 0.66
CA GLU A 77 14.98 16.70 1.39
C GLU A 77 14.03 17.88 1.57
N LYS A 78 13.04 18.01 0.67
CA LYS A 78 12.11 19.15 0.65
C LYS A 78 10.67 18.68 0.70
N PRO A 79 9.76 19.45 1.31
CA PRO A 79 8.33 19.16 1.28
C PRO A 79 7.77 18.93 -0.11
N SER A 80 8.26 19.67 -1.13
CA SER A 80 7.85 19.52 -2.54
C SER A 80 8.20 18.17 -3.18
N ASP A 81 9.08 17.39 -2.56
CA ASP A 81 9.44 16.06 -3.03
C ASP A 81 8.37 15.02 -2.67
N TYR A 82 7.50 15.35 -1.70
CA TYR A 82 6.36 14.54 -1.34
C TYR A 82 5.17 14.83 -2.26
N LYS A 83 4.54 13.77 -2.76
CA LYS A 83 3.40 13.89 -3.67
C LYS A 83 2.15 13.28 -3.05
N VAL A 84 1.09 14.06 -3.01
CA VAL A 84 -0.22 13.64 -2.49
C VAL A 84 -1.23 13.67 -3.62
N LEU A 85 -1.92 12.54 -3.84
CA LEU A 85 -3.03 12.46 -4.78
C LEU A 85 -4.35 12.76 -4.04
N ILE A 86 -5.13 13.68 -4.56
CA ILE A 86 -6.48 13.99 -4.07
C ILE A 86 -7.49 13.44 -5.07
N VAL A 87 -8.39 12.57 -4.61
CA VAL A 87 -9.42 11.93 -5.42
C VAL A 87 -10.79 12.26 -4.85
N ASP A 88 -11.53 13.11 -5.54
CA ASP A 88 -12.87 13.55 -5.14
C ASP A 88 -13.58 14.09 -6.39
N ASP A 89 -14.87 13.81 -6.62
CA ASP A 89 -15.60 14.30 -7.79
C ASP A 89 -16.03 15.77 -7.63
N SER A 90 -16.12 16.26 -6.40
CA SER A 90 -16.40 17.65 -6.08
C SER A 90 -15.18 18.55 -6.26
N LYS A 91 -15.21 19.45 -7.24
CA LYS A 91 -14.17 20.47 -7.41
C LYS A 91 -13.98 21.32 -6.15
N MET A 92 -15.09 21.61 -5.45
CA MET A 92 -15.04 22.41 -4.23
C MET A 92 -14.27 21.71 -3.13
N ASP A 93 -14.54 20.42 -2.92
CA ASP A 93 -13.87 19.62 -1.88
C ASP A 93 -12.38 19.43 -2.20
N ARG A 94 -12.02 19.20 -3.47
CA ARG A 94 -10.60 19.17 -3.86
C ARG A 94 -9.91 20.52 -3.56
N THR A 95 -10.57 21.65 -3.87
CA THR A 95 -10.00 22.96 -3.55
C THR A 95 -9.84 23.20 -2.05
N ILE A 96 -10.77 22.71 -1.23
CA ILE A 96 -10.68 22.78 0.25
C ILE A 96 -9.48 21.95 0.73
N MET A 97 -9.33 20.72 0.24
CA MET A 97 -8.19 19.86 0.59
C MET A 97 -6.85 20.44 0.15
N GLN A 98 -6.77 21.01 -1.06
CA GLN A 98 -5.57 21.69 -1.55
C GLN A 98 -5.17 22.86 -0.63
N LYS A 99 -6.13 23.75 -0.30
CA LYS A 99 -5.86 24.87 0.60
C LYS A 99 -5.43 24.43 1.99
N ALA A 100 -6.02 23.35 2.50
CA ALA A 100 -5.64 22.80 3.79
C ALA A 100 -4.22 22.22 3.79
N LEU A 101 -3.74 21.72 2.65
CA LEU A 101 -2.40 21.16 2.51
C LEU A 101 -1.34 22.17 2.01
N GLU A 102 -1.75 23.36 1.56
CA GLU A 102 -0.82 24.40 1.08
C GLU A 102 0.32 24.70 2.08
N PRO A 103 0.05 24.83 3.41
CA PRO A 103 1.11 25.07 4.38
C PRO A 103 2.16 23.96 4.48
N THR A 104 1.83 22.74 4.04
CA THR A 104 2.77 21.62 4.05
C THR A 104 3.87 21.74 2.99
N GLY A 105 3.60 22.45 1.91
CA GLY A 105 4.50 22.57 0.76
C GLY A 105 4.62 21.30 -0.10
N VAL A 106 3.76 20.30 0.09
CA VAL A 106 3.76 19.06 -0.72
C VAL A 106 3.22 19.32 -2.13
N THR A 107 3.64 18.52 -3.09
CA THR A 107 3.10 18.54 -4.45
C THR A 107 1.77 17.82 -4.49
N ILE A 108 0.72 18.48 -4.97
CA ILE A 108 -0.62 17.91 -5.06
C ILE A 108 -0.94 17.56 -6.51
N ILE A 109 -1.47 16.36 -6.71
CA ILE A 109 -2.03 15.88 -7.96
C ILE A 109 -3.53 15.59 -7.71
N GLU A 110 -4.38 15.87 -8.69
CA GLU A 110 -5.82 15.68 -8.57
C GLU A 110 -6.33 14.59 -9.52
N ALA A 111 -7.39 13.91 -9.09
CA ALA A 111 -8.23 13.08 -9.94
C ALA A 111 -9.71 13.29 -9.55
N THR A 112 -10.59 13.26 -10.54
CA THR A 112 -12.02 13.56 -10.37
C THR A 112 -12.88 12.31 -10.11
N ASN A 113 -12.30 11.13 -10.16
CA ASN A 113 -12.97 9.84 -9.87
C ASN A 113 -11.93 8.72 -9.74
N GLY A 114 -12.40 7.57 -9.24
CA GLY A 114 -11.51 6.42 -8.99
C GLY A 114 -10.85 5.85 -10.25
N VAL A 115 -11.51 5.91 -11.41
CA VAL A 115 -10.93 5.41 -12.68
C VAL A 115 -9.76 6.28 -13.11
N GLU A 116 -9.92 7.61 -13.06
CA GLU A 116 -8.84 8.56 -13.38
C GLU A 116 -7.67 8.39 -12.42
N ALA A 117 -7.96 8.31 -11.10
CA ALA A 117 -6.93 8.08 -10.08
C ALA A 117 -6.13 6.79 -10.36
N LEU A 118 -6.82 5.70 -10.68
CA LEU A 118 -6.17 4.43 -10.98
C LEU A 118 -5.28 4.51 -12.23
N ASN A 119 -5.70 5.26 -13.26
CA ASN A 119 -4.89 5.49 -14.46
C ASN A 119 -3.63 6.31 -14.14
N VAL A 120 -3.76 7.38 -13.35
CA VAL A 120 -2.63 8.20 -12.90
C VAL A 120 -1.64 7.37 -12.08
N ILE A 121 -2.12 6.50 -11.20
CA ILE A 121 -1.27 5.61 -10.41
C ILE A 121 -0.57 4.57 -11.30
N LYS A 122 -1.28 3.99 -12.27
CA LYS A 122 -0.74 2.97 -13.19
C LYS A 122 0.23 3.53 -14.23
N SER A 123 0.14 4.82 -14.57
CA SER A 123 1.09 5.45 -15.52
C SER A 123 2.53 5.39 -15.02
N GLY A 124 2.72 5.32 -13.68
CA GLY A 124 4.05 5.30 -13.08
C GLY A 124 4.81 6.63 -13.16
N GLU A 125 4.19 7.70 -13.72
CA GLU A 125 4.82 9.03 -13.83
C GLU A 125 5.06 9.69 -12.46
N HIS A 126 4.29 9.26 -11.45
CA HIS A 126 4.36 9.80 -10.11
C HIS A 126 4.51 8.70 -9.06
N SER A 127 5.42 8.91 -8.12
CA SER A 127 5.50 8.14 -6.88
C SER A 127 4.77 8.90 -5.80
N PHE A 128 3.65 8.36 -5.33
CA PHE A 128 2.80 9.00 -4.31
C PHE A 128 3.22 8.60 -2.90
N ASP A 129 3.08 9.54 -1.96
CA ASP A 129 3.36 9.34 -0.53
C ASP A 129 2.10 9.17 0.30
N ALA A 130 0.98 9.70 -0.18
CA ALA A 130 -0.36 9.47 0.36
C ALA A 130 -1.42 9.71 -0.71
N ILE A 131 -2.59 9.11 -0.53
CA ILE A 131 -3.77 9.35 -1.36
C ILE A 131 -4.93 9.71 -0.45
N LEU A 132 -5.55 10.87 -0.68
CA LEU A 132 -6.82 11.27 -0.09
C LEU A 132 -7.95 10.82 -1.02
N ILE A 133 -8.91 10.07 -0.51
CA ILE A 133 -9.93 9.42 -1.33
C ILE A 133 -11.32 9.72 -0.77
N ASP A 134 -12.16 10.40 -1.55
CA ASP A 134 -13.59 10.40 -1.24
C ASP A 134 -14.21 9.02 -1.52
N ILE A 135 -15.16 8.64 -0.68
CA ILE A 135 -15.82 7.34 -0.83
C ILE A 135 -16.95 7.41 -1.85
N GLU A 136 -17.69 8.50 -1.87
CA GLU A 136 -18.91 8.67 -2.67
C GLU A 136 -18.61 9.33 -4.01
N MET A 137 -18.05 8.56 -4.95
CA MET A 137 -17.74 9.03 -6.29
C MET A 137 -18.45 8.22 -7.38
N PRO A 138 -18.77 8.86 -8.53
CA PRO A 138 -19.33 8.15 -9.68
C PRO A 138 -18.27 7.23 -10.34
N ARG A 139 -18.72 6.24 -11.11
CA ARG A 139 -17.93 5.27 -11.88
C ARG A 139 -17.16 4.26 -11.01
N MET A 140 -16.37 4.71 -10.08
CA MET A 140 -15.62 3.86 -9.16
C MET A 140 -15.60 4.55 -7.80
N ASP A 141 -16.20 3.93 -6.79
CA ASP A 141 -16.20 4.42 -5.42
C ASP A 141 -14.83 4.29 -4.75
N GLY A 142 -14.64 4.99 -3.63
CA GLY A 142 -13.34 5.02 -2.94
C GLY A 142 -12.93 3.67 -2.36
N TYR A 143 -13.88 2.81 -1.95
CA TYR A 143 -13.57 1.47 -1.45
C TYR A 143 -13.05 0.57 -2.58
N THR A 144 -13.69 0.62 -3.74
CA THR A 144 -13.26 -0.12 -4.92
C THR A 144 -11.88 0.34 -5.37
N LEU A 145 -11.65 1.66 -5.41
CA LEU A 145 -10.34 2.23 -5.73
C LEU A 145 -9.25 1.72 -4.77
N ALA A 146 -9.50 1.77 -3.46
CA ALA A 146 -8.54 1.30 -2.47
C ALA A 146 -8.21 -0.18 -2.66
N GLY A 147 -9.23 -1.03 -2.86
CA GLY A 147 -9.05 -2.45 -3.16
C GLY A 147 -8.22 -2.70 -4.41
N GLU A 148 -8.44 -1.91 -5.49
CA GLU A 148 -7.65 -2.01 -6.72
C GLU A 148 -6.18 -1.60 -6.49
N ILE A 149 -5.94 -0.51 -5.74
CA ILE A 149 -4.57 -0.08 -5.39
C ILE A 149 -3.84 -1.16 -4.59
N ARG A 150 -4.49 -1.79 -3.62
CA ARG A 150 -3.89 -2.82 -2.76
C ARG A 150 -3.54 -4.13 -3.46
N LYS A 151 -4.05 -4.36 -4.67
CA LYS A 151 -3.64 -5.50 -5.51
C LYS A 151 -2.18 -5.40 -5.97
N TYR A 152 -1.61 -4.20 -5.99
CA TYR A 152 -0.23 -3.97 -6.37
C TYR A 152 0.69 -3.98 -5.15
N SER A 153 1.66 -4.88 -5.12
CA SER A 153 2.64 -5.02 -4.01
C SER A 153 3.38 -3.71 -3.71
N LYS A 154 3.71 -2.94 -4.75
CA LYS A 154 4.35 -1.62 -4.65
C LYS A 154 3.59 -0.64 -3.74
N TYR A 155 2.24 -0.73 -3.73
CA TYR A 155 1.39 0.20 -2.97
C TYR A 155 0.83 -0.38 -1.68
N ARG A 156 1.37 -1.53 -1.21
CA ARG A 156 0.88 -2.19 0.01
C ARG A 156 0.92 -1.28 1.24
N ASN A 157 1.98 -0.48 1.37
CA ASN A 157 2.20 0.41 2.51
C ASN A 157 1.86 1.88 2.21
N LEU A 158 1.37 2.20 1.01
CA LEU A 158 0.98 3.57 0.65
C LEU A 158 -0.20 4.02 1.51
N PRO A 159 -0.09 5.13 2.26
CA PRO A 159 -1.21 5.65 3.04
C PRO A 159 -2.41 6.00 2.15
N LEU A 160 -3.55 5.34 2.40
CA LEU A 160 -4.84 5.62 1.79
C LEU A 160 -5.75 6.22 2.87
N ILE A 161 -6.10 7.48 2.72
CA ILE A 161 -6.85 8.26 3.70
C ILE A 161 -8.24 8.53 3.13
N ALA A 162 -9.27 7.94 3.72
CA ALA A 162 -10.65 8.23 3.35
C ALA A 162 -11.05 9.61 3.86
N VAL A 163 -11.67 10.43 3.00
CA VAL A 163 -12.21 11.75 3.35
C VAL A 163 -13.67 11.80 2.89
N THR A 164 -14.64 11.56 3.78
CA THR A 164 -16.01 11.27 3.36
C THR A 164 -17.07 11.76 4.35
N SER A 165 -18.30 11.94 3.86
CA SER A 165 -19.48 12.21 4.70
C SER A 165 -20.00 10.98 5.46
N ARG A 166 -19.57 9.76 5.08
CA ARG A 166 -20.01 8.52 5.73
C ARG A 166 -19.38 8.36 7.10
N THR A 167 -20.20 8.19 8.10
CA THR A 167 -19.76 8.19 9.51
C THR A 167 -20.06 6.89 10.24
N SER A 168 -20.80 5.95 9.59
CA SER A 168 -21.23 4.74 10.28
C SER A 168 -20.04 3.84 10.65
N LYS A 169 -20.23 3.07 11.72
CA LYS A 169 -19.23 2.06 12.14
C LYS A 169 -18.97 1.03 11.02
N THR A 170 -20.00 0.68 10.27
CA THR A 170 -19.92 -0.27 9.14
C THR A 170 -19.06 0.30 8.01
N ASP A 171 -19.21 1.59 7.69
CA ASP A 171 -18.40 2.25 6.67
C ASP A 171 -16.91 2.26 7.05
N ARG A 172 -16.60 2.56 8.32
CA ARG A 172 -15.23 2.53 8.83
C ARG A 172 -14.62 1.12 8.79
N LEU A 173 -15.39 0.10 9.18
CA LEU A 173 -14.94 -1.30 9.10
C LEU A 173 -14.64 -1.71 7.65
N ARG A 174 -15.53 -1.36 6.71
CA ARG A 174 -15.29 -1.59 5.28
C ARG A 174 -14.02 -0.89 4.80
N GLY A 175 -13.77 0.34 5.26
CA GLY A 175 -12.52 1.06 4.96
C GLY A 175 -11.28 0.27 5.40
N VAL A 176 -11.29 -0.27 6.61
CA VAL A 176 -10.19 -1.10 7.12
C VAL A 176 -10.03 -2.38 6.29
N GLU A 177 -11.12 -3.06 5.94
CA GLU A 177 -11.10 -4.30 5.13
C GLU A 177 -10.47 -4.10 3.75
N VAL A 178 -10.71 -2.95 3.10
CA VAL A 178 -10.11 -2.64 1.79
C VAL A 178 -8.71 -2.00 1.91
N GLY A 179 -8.19 -1.84 3.14
CA GLY A 179 -6.85 -1.36 3.39
C GLY A 179 -6.69 0.15 3.47
N MET A 180 -7.74 0.90 3.86
CA MET A 180 -7.60 2.31 4.23
C MET A 180 -6.73 2.44 5.49
N THR A 181 -5.85 3.43 5.52
CA THR A 181 -4.95 3.69 6.65
C THR A 181 -5.60 4.59 7.70
N GLU A 182 -6.32 5.60 7.24
CA GLU A 182 -7.01 6.59 8.08
C GLU A 182 -8.39 6.92 7.50
N TYR A 183 -9.28 7.47 8.33
CA TYR A 183 -10.65 7.79 7.97
C TYR A 183 -11.06 9.16 8.52
N ILE A 184 -11.16 10.16 7.67
CA ILE A 184 -11.55 11.53 8.01
C ILE A 184 -13.01 11.76 7.64
N THR A 185 -13.78 12.26 8.58
CA THR A 185 -15.21 12.55 8.37
C THR A 185 -15.40 14.03 8.03
N LYS A 186 -16.10 14.32 6.95
CA LYS A 186 -16.57 15.65 6.58
C LYS A 186 -17.72 16.08 7.53
N PRO A 187 -17.76 17.34 8.04
CA PRO A 187 -16.75 18.39 7.89
C PRO A 187 -15.54 18.20 8.82
N TYR A 188 -14.38 18.64 8.38
CA TYR A 188 -13.12 18.61 9.13
C TYR A 188 -12.44 20.00 9.09
N SER A 189 -11.56 20.26 10.05
CA SER A 189 -10.73 21.46 10.02
C SER A 189 -9.51 21.28 9.10
N ALA A 190 -9.04 22.38 8.50
CA ALA A 190 -7.83 22.37 7.67
C ALA A 190 -6.62 21.82 8.45
N GLU A 191 -6.46 22.26 9.70
CA GLU A 191 -5.40 21.80 10.60
C GLU A 191 -5.46 20.29 10.87
N TYR A 192 -6.65 19.74 11.04
CA TYR A 192 -6.81 18.30 11.26
C TYR A 192 -6.38 17.49 10.03
N LEU A 193 -6.81 17.90 8.82
CA LEU A 193 -6.40 17.25 7.57
C LEU A 193 -4.88 17.34 7.37
N GLU A 194 -4.31 18.52 7.58
CA GLU A 194 -2.87 18.76 7.51
C GLU A 194 -2.09 17.80 8.43
N ASN A 195 -2.48 17.75 9.71
CA ASN A 195 -1.83 16.91 10.71
C ASN A 195 -1.90 15.41 10.36
N VAL A 196 -3.05 14.94 9.86
CA VAL A 196 -3.20 13.55 9.42
C VAL A 196 -2.26 13.25 8.24
N VAL A 197 -2.18 14.14 7.26
CA VAL A 197 -1.30 13.93 6.11
C VAL A 197 0.16 13.97 6.55
N ARG A 198 0.61 14.99 7.30
CA ARG A 198 1.99 15.08 7.82
C ARG A 198 2.43 13.80 8.54
N LYS A 199 1.57 13.30 9.44
CA LYS A 199 1.82 12.06 10.19
C LYS A 199 2.04 10.87 9.27
N ASN A 200 1.19 10.72 8.25
CA ASN A 200 1.21 9.55 7.37
C ASN A 200 2.38 9.57 6.37
N ILE A 201 2.78 10.74 5.89
CA ILE A 201 3.95 10.89 4.99
C ILE A 201 5.26 11.10 5.74
N LYS A 202 5.22 11.14 7.08
CA LYS A 202 6.38 11.41 7.96
C LYS A 202 7.10 12.72 7.63
N LEU A 203 6.32 13.74 7.29
CA LEU A 203 6.82 15.10 7.09
C LEU A 203 6.98 15.77 8.46
N ALA A 204 8.20 16.24 8.72
CA ALA A 204 8.53 16.94 9.96
C ALA A 204 7.82 18.31 10.06
#